data_8069b32747caec2dce2218da617566ea
#
_entry.id   8069b32747caec2dce2218da617566ea
#
_cell.length_a   1.000
_cell.length_b   1.000
_cell.length_c   1.000
_cell.angle_alpha   90.00
_cell.angle_beta   90.00
_cell.angle_gamma   90.00
#
_symmetry.space_group_name_H-M   'P 1'
#
loop_
_entity.id
_entity.type
_entity.pdbx_description
1 polymer ?
#
loop_
_entity_poly.entity_id
_entity_poly.type
_entity_poly.pdbx_seq_one_letter_code
_entity_poly.pdbx_strand_id
1 'polypeptide(L)'
;MVGRLLRKVTLAGLACFLVSVGMSAWFVPARAQSSQSPQQNPSPPDDQTVIRVDVDLVNILFSVRTKKGQLIPNLNKEDFDLYEDGKKQEIQRFSRETDIPLTLGLLIDISASQENLIDIERNAASSFFASVIRPKDEAFLISFGKSTDLLQDYTNSPRLLMAGLKDLHADGGGPIMNPGAVPGIGKPKGTLLFDAVYLAATEKLRGEVGRKALVLITDGEDQGSYYTVKNAIEQAQKADTIVYSFYYVDPYFYSRYGGGFGGGGEGDLRKMSSETGGHVFTVDRKHTLQDVFKELQEELRNQYTLGYTPSNTARDGSYRKIEIKVKQPDMVVQARKGYYATKAGAQ
;
A
#
# COMPACT_ATOMS: atom_id res chain seq x y z
N MET A 1 21.48 22.36 -55.29
CA MET A 1 20.17 21.99 -55.90
C MET A 1 19.18 21.98 -54.76
N VAL A 2 18.52 23.06 -54.49
CA VAL A 2 17.23 23.53 -54.99
C VAL A 2 16.15 22.44 -54.69
N GLY A 3 15.13 22.63 -53.83
CA GLY A 3 14.18 23.68 -53.76
C GLY A 3 13.29 23.67 -52.51
N ARG A 4 12.98 24.86 -52.14
CA ARG A 4 11.92 25.32 -51.22
C ARG A 4 10.52 24.97 -51.74
N LEU A 5 9.57 24.75 -50.83
CA LEU A 5 8.22 25.26 -51.03
C LEU A 5 7.53 25.62 -49.70
N LEU A 6 7.35 26.92 -49.51
CA LEU A 6 6.41 27.58 -48.60
C LEU A 6 4.99 27.56 -49.20
N ARG A 7 3.94 27.47 -48.38
CA ARG A 7 2.60 28.08 -48.57
C ARG A 7 2.02 28.37 -47.18
N LYS A 8 2.02 29.62 -46.70
CA LYS A 8 1.08 30.77 -46.77
C LYS A 8 -0.35 30.38 -46.30
N VAL A 9 -0.63 30.77 -45.12
CA VAL A 9 -1.51 31.77 -44.46
C VAL A 9 -2.69 32.25 -45.31
N THR A 10 -3.90 32.13 -44.77
CA THR A 10 -5.00 33.10 -45.02
C THR A 10 -5.86 33.29 -43.76
N LEU A 11 -5.91 34.53 -43.34
CA LEU A 11 -6.84 35.18 -42.41
C LEU A 11 -8.12 35.58 -43.18
N ALA A 12 -9.30 35.49 -42.56
CA ALA A 12 -10.50 36.31 -42.74
C ALA A 12 -11.63 35.65 -41.92
N GLY A 13 -12.52 36.29 -41.23
CA GLY A 13 -12.93 37.67 -41.16
C GLY A 13 -14.04 37.78 -40.10
N LEU A 14 -14.04 38.94 -39.53
CA LEU A 14 -14.97 39.50 -38.56
C LEU A 14 -16.37 39.73 -39.19
N ALA A 15 -17.45 39.37 -38.49
CA ALA A 15 -18.79 39.90 -38.84
C ALA A 15 -19.55 40.27 -37.56
N CYS A 16 -19.63 41.57 -37.29
CA CYS A 16 -20.55 42.21 -36.36
C CYS A 16 -21.99 42.12 -36.92
N PHE A 17 -22.94 41.75 -36.06
CA PHE A 17 -24.37 42.02 -36.32
C PHE A 17 -24.93 42.81 -35.11
N LEU A 18 -25.16 44.09 -35.39
CA LEU A 18 -26.03 44.98 -34.62
C LEU A 18 -27.48 44.70 -35.05
N VAL A 19 -28.36 44.43 -34.08
CA VAL A 19 -29.80 44.52 -34.32
C VAL A 19 -30.42 45.41 -33.23
N SER A 20 -31.13 46.37 -33.75
CA SER A 20 -31.74 47.53 -33.16
C SER A 20 -32.90 47.25 -32.17
N VAL A 21 -33.00 48.19 -31.26
CA VAL A 21 -34.08 48.44 -30.29
C VAL A 21 -35.44 48.65 -30.98
N GLY A 22 -36.44 47.92 -30.54
CA GLY A 22 -37.85 48.19 -30.81
C GLY A 22 -38.62 48.33 -29.49
N MET A 23 -38.94 49.57 -29.16
CA MET A 23 -39.74 49.95 -28.01
C MET A 23 -41.22 49.90 -28.38
N SER A 24 -41.98 48.99 -27.79
CA SER A 24 -43.46 48.97 -27.93
C SER A 24 -44.06 49.05 -26.52
N ALA A 25 -44.63 50.22 -26.21
CA ALA A 25 -45.42 50.44 -25.02
C ALA A 25 -46.80 49.77 -25.19
N TRP A 26 -47.15 48.90 -24.23
CA TRP A 26 -48.52 48.39 -24.10
C TRP A 26 -49.08 48.81 -22.76
N PHE A 27 -50.21 49.53 -22.83
CA PHE A 27 -51.05 49.92 -21.69
C PHE A 27 -51.60 48.67 -21.00
N VAL A 28 -51.48 48.65 -19.66
CA VAL A 28 -52.16 47.64 -18.81
C VAL A 28 -53.18 48.35 -17.94
N PRO A 29 -54.49 47.96 -17.95
CA PRO A 29 -55.51 48.51 -17.08
C PRO A 29 -55.33 48.01 -15.65
N ALA A 30 -55.51 48.97 -14.70
CA ALA A 30 -55.53 48.69 -13.26
C ALA A 30 -56.66 47.73 -12.86
N ARG A 31 -56.33 46.61 -12.24
CA ARG A 31 -57.29 45.67 -11.67
C ARG A 31 -57.20 45.74 -10.13
N ALA A 32 -58.34 45.88 -9.53
CA ALA A 32 -58.56 46.07 -8.07
C ALA A 32 -57.84 44.98 -7.24
N GLN A 33 -57.19 45.43 -6.18
CA GLN A 33 -56.63 44.60 -5.11
C GLN A 33 -57.77 44.02 -4.29
N SER A 34 -57.92 42.69 -4.29
CA SER A 34 -58.65 41.95 -3.26
C SER A 34 -57.66 41.59 -2.17
N SER A 35 -57.93 42.04 -0.96
CA SER A 35 -57.22 41.69 0.26
C SER A 35 -57.35 40.21 0.54
N GLN A 36 -56.27 39.46 0.35
CA GLN A 36 -56.11 38.11 0.86
C GLN A 36 -55.30 38.17 2.17
N SER A 37 -55.89 37.60 3.24
CA SER A 37 -55.27 37.36 4.53
C SER A 37 -53.98 36.56 4.41
N PRO A 38 -52.96 36.74 5.26
CA PRO A 38 -51.75 35.97 5.22
C PRO A 38 -52.05 34.51 5.55
N GLN A 39 -51.88 33.60 4.59
CA GLN A 39 -51.75 32.18 4.87
C GLN A 39 -50.45 31.98 5.64
N GLN A 40 -50.58 31.52 6.88
CA GLN A 40 -49.47 30.93 7.63
C GLN A 40 -48.94 29.74 6.88
N ASN A 41 -47.73 29.88 6.31
CA ASN A 41 -46.96 28.72 5.89
C ASN A 41 -46.71 27.82 7.12
N PRO A 42 -46.96 26.51 7.02
CA PRO A 42 -46.53 25.61 8.08
C PRO A 42 -45.00 25.64 8.15
N SER A 43 -44.49 25.85 9.36
CA SER A 43 -43.06 25.76 9.69
C SER A 43 -42.51 24.44 9.14
N PRO A 44 -41.28 24.42 8.60
CA PRO A 44 -40.62 23.17 8.25
C PRO A 44 -40.61 22.23 9.45
N PRO A 45 -40.80 20.92 9.27
CA PRO A 45 -40.71 19.99 10.39
C PRO A 45 -39.33 20.10 11.03
N ASP A 46 -39.33 20.04 12.34
CA ASP A 46 -38.18 20.04 13.24
C ASP A 46 -36.97 19.37 12.59
N ASP A 47 -35.88 20.12 12.57
CA ASP A 47 -34.55 19.66 12.24
C ASP A 47 -34.25 18.42 13.11
N GLN A 48 -34.52 17.23 12.56
CA GLN A 48 -34.10 16.00 13.19
C GLN A 48 -32.57 16.08 13.25
N THR A 49 -32.08 16.44 14.41
CA THR A 49 -30.65 16.39 14.72
C THR A 49 -30.20 14.97 14.48
N VAL A 50 -29.71 14.70 13.28
CA VAL A 50 -29.05 13.44 12.94
C VAL A 50 -27.79 13.41 13.80
N ILE A 51 -27.86 12.75 14.94
CA ILE A 51 -26.69 12.47 15.76
C ILE A 51 -25.85 11.51 14.92
N ARG A 52 -24.90 12.06 14.19
CA ARG A 52 -23.83 11.28 13.57
C ARG A 52 -22.95 10.75 14.69
N VAL A 53 -23.21 9.55 15.12
CA VAL A 53 -22.28 8.80 15.97
C VAL A 53 -21.17 8.34 15.06
N ASP A 54 -20.04 9.04 15.11
CA ASP A 54 -18.81 8.64 14.43
C ASP A 54 -18.25 7.44 15.20
N VAL A 55 -18.62 6.24 14.78
CA VAL A 55 -18.16 5.00 15.41
C VAL A 55 -16.83 4.65 14.78
N ASP A 56 -15.76 4.88 15.53
CA ASP A 56 -14.41 4.43 15.13
C ASP A 56 -14.31 2.91 15.15
N LEU A 57 -14.50 2.31 14.01
CA LEU A 57 -14.30 0.88 13.85
C LEU A 57 -12.84 0.62 13.48
N VAL A 58 -12.10 -0.06 14.36
CA VAL A 58 -10.77 -0.58 14.05
C VAL A 58 -10.93 -1.91 13.35
N ASN A 59 -10.47 -1.98 12.11
CA ASN A 59 -10.44 -3.23 11.33
C ASN A 59 -9.04 -3.84 11.40
N ILE A 60 -8.99 -5.17 11.58
CA ILE A 60 -7.74 -5.93 11.63
C ILE A 60 -7.83 -7.04 10.61
N LEU A 61 -6.94 -7.01 9.62
CA LEU A 61 -6.70 -8.12 8.70
C LEU A 61 -5.74 -9.11 9.35
N PHE A 62 -6.02 -10.40 9.21
CA PHE A 62 -5.15 -11.44 9.74
C PHE A 62 -5.32 -12.76 9.00
N SER A 63 -4.34 -13.62 9.10
CA SER A 63 -4.41 -15.02 8.68
C SER A 63 -4.20 -15.94 9.89
N VAL A 64 -4.64 -17.19 9.75
CA VAL A 64 -4.43 -18.23 10.76
C VAL A 64 -3.72 -19.40 10.11
N ARG A 65 -2.66 -19.90 10.77
CA ARG A 65 -1.88 -21.04 10.32
C ARG A 65 -1.74 -22.07 11.43
N THR A 66 -1.58 -23.32 11.05
CA THR A 66 -1.06 -24.32 11.98
C THR A 66 0.41 -24.01 12.30
N LYS A 67 0.95 -24.60 13.37
CA LYS A 67 2.39 -24.55 13.66
C LYS A 67 3.26 -25.14 12.53
N LYS A 68 2.67 -25.93 11.62
CA LYS A 68 3.32 -26.46 10.43
C LYS A 68 3.22 -25.55 9.20
N GLY A 69 2.64 -24.34 9.35
CA GLY A 69 2.51 -23.34 8.29
C GLY A 69 1.27 -23.46 7.40
N GLN A 70 0.41 -24.46 7.57
CA GLN A 70 -0.81 -24.61 6.75
C GLN A 70 -1.84 -23.53 7.11
N LEU A 71 -2.40 -22.86 6.09
CA LEU A 71 -3.48 -21.89 6.25
C LEU A 71 -4.78 -22.57 6.72
N ILE A 72 -5.49 -21.92 7.62
CA ILE A 72 -6.79 -22.35 8.15
C ILE A 72 -7.84 -21.32 7.77
N PRO A 73 -8.65 -21.56 6.70
CA PRO A 73 -9.55 -20.54 6.16
C PRO A 73 -11.01 -20.66 6.66
N ASN A 74 -11.31 -21.56 7.59
CA ASN A 74 -12.69 -21.95 7.93
C ASN A 74 -13.09 -21.74 9.39
N LEU A 75 -12.43 -20.81 10.10
CA LEU A 75 -12.77 -20.43 11.48
C LEU A 75 -13.93 -19.42 11.50
N ASN A 76 -14.62 -19.36 12.65
CA ASN A 76 -15.73 -18.46 12.90
C ASN A 76 -15.36 -17.41 13.97
N LYS A 77 -16.20 -16.40 14.15
CA LYS A 77 -15.99 -15.31 15.14
C LYS A 77 -15.76 -15.87 16.56
N GLU A 78 -16.49 -16.89 16.92
CA GLU A 78 -16.48 -17.53 18.25
C GLU A 78 -15.15 -18.23 18.57
N ASP A 79 -14.35 -18.49 17.54
CA ASP A 79 -13.03 -19.13 17.70
C ASP A 79 -11.95 -18.15 18.18
N PHE A 80 -12.27 -16.86 18.29
CA PHE A 80 -11.31 -15.81 18.61
C PHE A 80 -11.66 -15.04 19.87
N ASP A 81 -10.63 -14.61 20.58
CA ASP A 81 -10.68 -13.57 21.60
C ASP A 81 -9.76 -12.41 21.16
N LEU A 82 -10.25 -11.16 21.27
CA LEU A 82 -9.54 -9.95 20.94
C LEU A 82 -9.20 -9.15 22.20
N TYR A 83 -7.97 -8.64 22.23
CA TYR A 83 -7.50 -7.76 23.31
C TYR A 83 -6.83 -6.52 22.73
N GLU A 84 -7.11 -5.35 23.35
CA GLU A 84 -6.37 -4.10 23.12
C GLU A 84 -5.75 -3.67 24.46
N ASP A 85 -4.44 -3.45 24.49
CA ASP A 85 -3.67 -3.11 25.68
C ASP A 85 -3.99 -4.04 26.88
N GLY A 86 -4.19 -5.33 26.59
CA GLY A 86 -4.52 -6.37 27.56
C GLY A 86 -5.98 -6.41 28.01
N LYS A 87 -6.83 -5.48 27.57
CA LYS A 87 -8.27 -5.47 27.85
C LYS A 87 -9.03 -6.18 26.75
N LYS A 88 -9.89 -7.13 27.13
CA LYS A 88 -10.76 -7.84 26.18
C LYS A 88 -11.69 -6.86 25.48
N GLN A 89 -11.81 -6.99 24.15
CA GLN A 89 -12.68 -6.21 23.30
C GLN A 89 -13.79 -7.09 22.70
N GLU A 90 -14.92 -6.47 22.40
CA GLU A 90 -16.02 -7.15 21.73
C GLU A 90 -15.83 -7.10 20.21
N ILE A 91 -15.79 -8.25 19.55
CA ILE A 91 -15.74 -8.35 18.10
C ILE A 91 -17.13 -8.01 17.55
N GLN A 92 -17.28 -6.89 16.88
CA GLN A 92 -18.55 -6.43 16.30
C GLN A 92 -18.75 -6.97 14.88
N ARG A 93 -17.67 -7.00 14.09
CA ARG A 93 -17.69 -7.51 12.72
C ARG A 93 -16.66 -8.60 12.56
N PHE A 94 -17.03 -9.60 11.76
CA PHE A 94 -16.12 -10.68 11.39
C PHE A 94 -16.49 -11.14 9.99
N SER A 95 -15.50 -11.21 9.11
CA SER A 95 -15.70 -11.70 7.76
C SER A 95 -14.45 -12.42 7.25
N ARG A 96 -14.66 -13.23 6.22
CA ARG A 96 -13.58 -13.83 5.43
C ARG A 96 -13.42 -12.97 4.20
N GLU A 97 -12.33 -12.22 4.16
CA GLU A 97 -12.16 -11.20 3.14
C GLU A 97 -11.53 -11.77 1.88
N THR A 98 -12.35 -12.18 0.96
CA THR A 98 -11.89 -12.56 -0.38
C THR A 98 -12.23 -11.50 -1.43
N ASP A 99 -13.12 -10.54 -1.10
CA ASP A 99 -13.72 -9.66 -2.10
C ASP A 99 -13.37 -8.17 -1.97
N ILE A 100 -12.68 -7.75 -0.90
CA ILE A 100 -12.16 -6.38 -0.78
C ILE A 100 -11.03 -6.16 -1.79
N PRO A 101 -11.00 -5.02 -2.50
CA PRO A 101 -9.88 -4.64 -3.37
C PRO A 101 -8.54 -4.68 -2.63
N LEU A 102 -7.50 -5.11 -3.33
CA LEU A 102 -6.13 -5.17 -2.84
C LEU A 102 -5.26 -4.17 -3.60
N THR A 103 -4.56 -3.31 -2.86
CA THR A 103 -3.46 -2.51 -3.38
C THR A 103 -2.14 -3.18 -2.97
N LEU A 104 -1.36 -3.62 -3.96
CA LEU A 104 -0.14 -4.40 -3.77
C LEU A 104 1.08 -3.63 -4.26
N GLY A 105 2.02 -3.34 -3.36
CA GLY A 105 3.35 -2.86 -3.74
C GLY A 105 4.35 -4.01 -3.80
N LEU A 106 5.06 -4.17 -4.91
CA LEU A 106 6.20 -5.08 -5.02
C LEU A 106 7.50 -4.24 -5.03
N LEU A 107 8.34 -4.45 -4.02
CA LEU A 107 9.63 -3.80 -3.85
C LEU A 107 10.73 -4.81 -4.07
N ILE A 108 11.58 -4.58 -5.08
CA ILE A 108 12.64 -5.50 -5.47
C ILE A 108 14.00 -4.86 -5.23
N ASP A 109 14.81 -5.56 -4.48
CA ASP A 109 16.21 -5.20 -4.22
C ASP A 109 17.05 -5.41 -5.48
N ILE A 110 17.71 -4.34 -5.93
CA ILE A 110 18.62 -4.38 -7.09
C ILE A 110 20.08 -4.17 -6.71
N SER A 111 20.41 -4.29 -5.43
CA SER A 111 21.77 -4.16 -4.94
C SER A 111 22.68 -5.24 -5.54
N ALA A 112 23.99 -5.03 -5.42
CA ALA A 112 24.97 -5.93 -6.02
C ALA A 112 24.88 -7.39 -5.55
N SER A 113 24.36 -7.63 -4.33
CA SER A 113 24.14 -8.98 -3.82
C SER A 113 23.00 -9.72 -4.53
N GLN A 114 22.12 -8.99 -5.23
CA GLN A 114 20.96 -9.54 -5.95
C GLN A 114 21.20 -9.67 -7.47
N GLU A 115 22.34 -9.23 -8.00
CA GLU A 115 22.63 -9.16 -9.45
C GLU A 115 22.33 -10.47 -10.18
N ASN A 116 22.73 -11.61 -9.60
CA ASN A 116 22.51 -12.93 -10.21
C ASN A 116 21.06 -13.43 -10.10
N LEU A 117 20.24 -12.79 -9.30
CA LEU A 117 18.85 -13.19 -9.01
C LEU A 117 17.81 -12.42 -9.81
N ILE A 118 18.16 -11.25 -10.36
CA ILE A 118 17.25 -10.33 -11.07
C ILE A 118 16.41 -11.02 -12.15
N ASP A 119 16.99 -11.89 -12.97
CA ASP A 119 16.24 -12.56 -14.03
C ASP A 119 15.22 -13.58 -13.46
N ILE A 120 15.58 -14.24 -12.37
CA ILE A 120 14.69 -15.17 -11.67
C ILE A 120 13.54 -14.39 -11.03
N GLU A 121 13.84 -13.29 -10.36
CA GLU A 121 12.88 -12.39 -9.73
C GLU A 121 11.89 -11.80 -10.75
N ARG A 122 12.40 -11.30 -11.87
CA ARG A 122 11.61 -10.78 -12.98
C ARG A 122 10.60 -11.79 -13.49
N ASN A 123 11.04 -13.04 -13.72
CA ASN A 123 10.20 -14.11 -14.25
C ASN A 123 9.15 -14.55 -13.23
N ALA A 124 9.53 -14.71 -11.97
CA ALA A 124 8.63 -15.10 -10.90
C ALA A 124 7.58 -14.01 -10.62
N ALA A 125 8.00 -12.74 -10.53
CA ALA A 125 7.11 -11.60 -10.34
C ALA A 125 6.13 -11.42 -11.52
N SER A 126 6.58 -11.64 -12.76
CA SER A 126 5.72 -11.62 -13.95
C SER A 126 4.60 -12.66 -13.85
N SER A 127 4.94 -13.89 -13.46
CA SER A 127 3.97 -14.98 -13.27
C SER A 127 3.00 -14.69 -12.12
N PHE A 128 3.51 -14.12 -11.04
CA PHE A 128 2.70 -13.72 -9.89
C PHE A 128 1.68 -12.65 -10.26
N PHE A 129 2.09 -11.56 -10.88
CA PHE A 129 1.17 -10.51 -11.29
C PHE A 129 0.08 -11.02 -12.23
N ALA A 130 0.43 -11.89 -13.16
CA ALA A 130 -0.54 -12.51 -14.08
C ALA A 130 -1.62 -13.33 -13.35
N SER A 131 -1.32 -13.85 -12.15
CA SER A 131 -2.21 -14.75 -11.40
C SER A 131 -2.91 -14.08 -10.22
N VAL A 132 -2.32 -13.04 -9.61
CA VAL A 132 -2.83 -12.45 -8.36
C VAL A 132 -3.71 -11.25 -8.60
N ILE A 133 -3.40 -10.40 -9.59
CA ILE A 133 -4.12 -9.14 -9.83
C ILE A 133 -5.46 -9.40 -10.50
N ARG A 134 -6.53 -9.03 -9.82
CA ARG A 134 -7.91 -9.09 -10.31
C ARG A 134 -8.31 -7.71 -10.87
N PRO A 135 -9.41 -7.60 -11.65
CA PRO A 135 -9.85 -6.33 -12.22
C PRO A 135 -10.05 -5.18 -11.23
N LYS A 136 -10.35 -5.51 -9.96
CA LYS A 136 -10.56 -4.56 -8.86
C LYS A 136 -9.32 -4.29 -8.00
N ASP A 137 -8.27 -5.08 -8.20
CA ASP A 137 -7.01 -4.94 -7.48
C ASP A 137 -6.08 -4.02 -8.27
N GLU A 138 -5.15 -3.36 -7.59
CA GLU A 138 -4.11 -2.55 -8.20
C GLU A 138 -2.75 -2.94 -7.65
N ALA A 139 -1.72 -2.75 -8.46
CA ALA A 139 -0.35 -2.93 -8.01
C ALA A 139 0.56 -1.83 -8.54
N PHE A 140 1.66 -1.60 -7.83
CA PHE A 140 2.77 -0.76 -8.26
C PHE A 140 4.09 -1.50 -8.03
N LEU A 141 5.14 -1.07 -8.73
CA LEU A 141 6.46 -1.70 -8.72
C LEU A 141 7.53 -0.66 -8.40
N ILE A 142 8.34 -0.95 -7.40
CA ILE A 142 9.49 -0.16 -6.99
C ILE A 142 10.73 -1.06 -7.04
N SER A 143 11.84 -0.55 -7.55
CA SER A 143 13.16 -1.09 -7.31
C SER A 143 13.91 -0.25 -6.29
N PHE A 144 14.75 -0.88 -5.49
CA PHE A 144 15.58 -0.17 -4.53
C PHE A 144 16.99 -0.78 -4.46
N GLY A 145 17.95 0.09 -4.32
CA GLY A 145 19.38 -0.20 -4.19
C GLY A 145 20.04 1.07 -3.68
N LYS A 146 20.92 1.69 -4.45
CA LYS A 146 21.51 3.02 -4.15
C LYS A 146 20.52 4.17 -4.28
N SER A 147 19.43 3.96 -5.03
CA SER A 147 18.26 4.83 -5.17
C SER A 147 16.99 3.99 -4.97
N THR A 148 15.86 4.68 -4.88
CA THR A 148 14.54 4.06 -4.87
C THR A 148 13.78 4.60 -6.06
N ASP A 149 13.40 3.73 -7.00
CA ASP A 149 12.83 4.11 -8.28
C ASP A 149 11.45 3.45 -8.50
N LEU A 150 10.45 4.26 -8.86
CA LEU A 150 9.12 3.78 -9.24
C LEU A 150 9.16 3.29 -10.69
N LEU A 151 9.17 1.98 -10.89
CA LEU A 151 9.21 1.36 -12.22
C LEU A 151 7.84 1.30 -12.89
N GLN A 152 6.78 1.12 -12.10
CA GLN A 152 5.39 1.13 -12.58
C GLN A 152 4.49 1.70 -11.49
N ASP A 153 3.71 2.71 -11.82
CA ASP A 153 2.68 3.26 -10.95
C ASP A 153 1.41 2.38 -10.95
N TYR A 154 0.42 2.73 -10.13
CA TYR A 154 -0.81 1.95 -9.95
C TYR A 154 -1.41 1.49 -11.26
N THR A 155 -1.64 0.20 -11.34
CA THR A 155 -2.33 -0.42 -12.47
C THR A 155 -2.92 -1.77 -12.07
N ASN A 156 -4.06 -2.10 -12.68
CA ASN A 156 -4.62 -3.46 -12.62
C ASN A 156 -4.22 -4.30 -13.84
N SER A 157 -3.33 -3.79 -14.69
CA SER A 157 -2.89 -4.47 -15.92
C SER A 157 -1.61 -5.28 -15.68
N PRO A 158 -1.66 -6.62 -15.66
CA PRO A 158 -0.46 -7.45 -15.57
C PRO A 158 0.55 -7.13 -16.68
N ARG A 159 0.07 -6.73 -17.86
CA ARG A 159 0.94 -6.34 -18.99
C ARG A 159 1.81 -5.13 -18.67
N LEU A 160 1.25 -4.11 -18.02
CA LEU A 160 2.01 -2.91 -17.64
C LEU A 160 3.00 -3.23 -16.52
N LEU A 161 2.61 -4.03 -15.52
CA LEU A 161 3.51 -4.50 -14.48
C LEU A 161 4.68 -5.31 -15.05
N MET A 162 4.40 -6.21 -15.99
CA MET A 162 5.46 -6.96 -16.69
C MET A 162 6.35 -6.05 -17.56
N ALA A 163 5.80 -4.95 -18.09
CA ALA A 163 6.62 -3.95 -18.81
C ALA A 163 7.57 -3.24 -17.84
N GLY A 164 7.08 -2.78 -16.69
CA GLY A 164 7.94 -2.19 -15.64
C GLY A 164 9.04 -3.15 -15.14
N LEU A 165 8.74 -4.44 -15.04
CA LEU A 165 9.75 -5.44 -14.66
C LEU A 165 10.90 -5.58 -15.69
N LYS A 166 10.72 -5.17 -16.94
CA LYS A 166 11.83 -5.18 -17.93
C LYS A 166 12.87 -4.11 -17.64
N ASP A 167 12.47 -3.06 -16.94
CA ASP A 167 13.36 -1.98 -16.54
C ASP A 167 14.14 -2.30 -15.24
N LEU A 168 13.90 -3.50 -14.67
CA LEU A 168 14.62 -3.97 -13.51
C LEU A 168 16.06 -4.39 -13.90
N HIS A 169 17.04 -3.66 -13.40
CA HIS A 169 18.46 -3.90 -13.65
C HIS A 169 19.22 -3.77 -12.34
N ALA A 170 20.22 -4.61 -12.14
CA ALA A 170 21.09 -4.49 -10.97
C ALA A 170 21.84 -3.14 -10.95
N ASP A 171 22.02 -2.59 -9.78
CA ASP A 171 22.82 -1.38 -9.51
C ASP A 171 24.30 -1.64 -9.71
N GLY A 172 24.72 -1.97 -10.89
CA GLY A 172 26.07 -2.30 -11.36
C GLY A 172 27.15 -2.38 -10.26
N GLY A 173 27.49 -3.60 -9.86
CA GLY A 173 28.43 -3.91 -8.77
C GLY A 173 29.90 -3.67 -9.11
N GLY A 174 30.23 -2.50 -9.62
CA GLY A 174 31.64 -2.08 -9.64
C GLY A 174 32.04 -1.52 -8.26
N PRO A 175 33.26 -1.83 -7.75
CA PRO A 175 33.77 -1.07 -6.62
C PRO A 175 33.63 0.40 -6.98
N ILE A 176 33.06 1.22 -6.09
CA ILE A 176 32.89 2.66 -6.29
C ILE A 176 34.27 3.29 -6.30
N MET A 177 34.97 3.11 -7.38
CA MET A 177 36.06 3.99 -7.79
C MET A 177 35.43 5.11 -8.60
N ASN A 178 34.74 6.01 -7.90
CA ASN A 178 34.41 7.30 -8.46
C ASN A 178 35.61 8.22 -8.19
N PRO A 179 36.50 8.47 -9.20
CA PRO A 179 37.72 9.27 -8.99
C PRO A 179 37.45 10.74 -8.71
N GLY A 180 36.16 11.13 -8.58
CA GLY A 180 35.73 12.51 -8.36
C GLY A 180 34.91 12.75 -7.10
N ALA A 181 34.68 11.74 -6.25
CA ALA A 181 33.99 11.96 -4.98
C ALA A 181 34.90 12.67 -3.99
N VAL A 182 34.56 13.90 -3.62
CA VAL A 182 35.22 14.65 -2.55
C VAL A 182 35.18 13.83 -1.27
N PRO A 183 36.31 13.50 -0.63
CA PRO A 183 36.29 12.76 0.63
C PRO A 183 35.61 13.59 1.71
N GLY A 184 34.51 13.13 2.25
CA GLY A 184 34.01 13.67 3.51
C GLY A 184 32.52 13.95 3.65
N ILE A 185 31.66 13.78 2.66
CA ILE A 185 30.24 14.06 2.83
C ILE A 185 29.40 12.90 2.26
N GLY A 186 28.97 12.02 3.14
CA GLY A 186 28.00 10.95 2.88
C GLY A 186 28.60 9.56 3.03
N LYS A 187 27.96 8.70 3.82
CA LYS A 187 28.19 7.25 3.77
C LYS A 187 27.95 6.81 2.32
N PRO A 188 28.75 5.89 1.74
CA PRO A 188 28.40 5.30 0.46
C PRO A 188 27.01 4.71 0.60
N LYS A 189 26.06 5.21 -0.18
CA LYS A 189 24.70 4.67 -0.21
C LYS A 189 24.78 3.27 -0.84
N GLY A 190 24.47 2.28 -0.07
CA GLY A 190 24.28 0.90 -0.48
C GLY A 190 22.82 0.63 -0.74
N THR A 191 22.25 -0.38 -0.09
CA THR A 191 20.84 -0.75 -0.17
C THR A 191 19.98 0.14 0.72
N LEU A 192 18.96 0.80 0.18
CA LEU A 192 18.04 1.71 0.87
C LEU A 192 16.72 1.01 1.22
N LEU A 193 16.79 -0.11 1.92
CA LEU A 193 15.61 -0.95 2.23
C LEU A 193 14.57 -0.21 3.07
N PHE A 194 14.99 0.43 4.18
CA PHE A 194 14.02 1.08 5.07
C PHE A 194 13.44 2.35 4.44
N ASP A 195 14.22 3.06 3.63
CA ASP A 195 13.74 4.21 2.87
C ASP A 195 12.68 3.78 1.85
N ALA A 196 12.89 2.67 1.13
CA ALA A 196 11.94 2.15 0.16
C ALA A 196 10.59 1.77 0.81
N VAL A 197 10.64 1.07 1.95
CA VAL A 197 9.43 0.71 2.71
C VAL A 197 8.73 1.96 3.26
N TYR A 198 9.50 2.92 3.81
CA TYR A 198 8.96 4.18 4.32
C TYR A 198 8.24 4.96 3.22
N LEU A 199 8.89 5.16 2.07
CA LEU A 199 8.32 5.90 0.93
C LEU A 199 7.09 5.17 0.35
N ALA A 200 7.15 3.86 0.16
CA ALA A 200 6.00 3.09 -0.30
C ALA A 200 4.81 3.22 0.65
N ALA A 201 5.03 3.20 1.96
CA ALA A 201 3.96 3.34 2.94
C ALA A 201 3.37 4.75 2.96
N THR A 202 4.22 5.82 2.90
CA THR A 202 3.78 7.21 3.03
C THR A 202 3.23 7.79 1.74
N GLU A 203 3.90 7.56 0.61
CA GLU A 203 3.60 8.22 -0.66
C GLU A 203 2.64 7.40 -1.53
N LYS A 204 2.63 6.07 -1.33
CA LYS A 204 1.79 5.20 -2.16
C LYS A 204 0.59 4.65 -1.39
N LEU A 205 0.71 4.18 -0.17
CA LEU A 205 -0.34 3.37 0.47
C LEU A 205 -1.18 4.11 1.51
N ARG A 206 -0.71 5.25 2.04
CA ARG A 206 -1.41 5.96 3.12
C ARG A 206 -2.83 6.40 2.76
N GLY A 207 -3.06 6.86 1.53
CA GLY A 207 -4.36 7.35 1.07
C GLY A 207 -5.27 6.26 0.49
N GLU A 208 -4.74 5.05 0.29
CA GLU A 208 -5.48 3.99 -0.36
C GLU A 208 -6.47 3.31 0.59
N VAL A 209 -7.61 2.90 0.02
CA VAL A 209 -8.67 2.18 0.74
C VAL A 209 -8.62 0.69 0.40
N GLY A 210 -9.17 -0.14 1.30
CA GLY A 210 -9.18 -1.58 1.11
C GLY A 210 -7.98 -2.27 1.74
N ARG A 211 -7.61 -3.44 1.22
CA ARG A 211 -6.47 -4.21 1.71
C ARG A 211 -5.19 -3.68 1.09
N LYS A 212 -4.15 -3.54 1.91
CA LYS A 212 -2.85 -3.01 1.47
C LYS A 212 -1.74 -3.97 1.88
N ALA A 213 -0.88 -4.29 0.94
CA ALA A 213 0.26 -5.15 1.18
C ALA A 213 1.51 -4.64 0.46
N LEU A 214 2.65 -4.76 1.12
CA LEU A 214 3.97 -4.64 0.52
C LEU A 214 4.62 -6.02 0.49
N VAL A 215 5.24 -6.35 -0.63
CA VAL A 215 6.06 -7.55 -0.80
C VAL A 215 7.49 -7.11 -1.09
N LEU A 216 8.41 -7.50 -0.22
CA LEU A 216 9.83 -7.20 -0.35
C LEU A 216 10.54 -8.45 -0.87
N ILE A 217 11.39 -8.31 -1.89
CA ILE A 217 12.31 -9.36 -2.33
C ILE A 217 13.72 -8.82 -2.10
N THR A 218 14.46 -9.40 -1.15
CA THR A 218 15.75 -8.86 -0.69
C THR A 218 16.48 -9.87 0.21
N ASP A 219 17.80 -9.69 0.38
CA ASP A 219 18.57 -10.37 1.44
C ASP A 219 18.45 -9.65 2.80
N GLY A 220 17.72 -8.54 2.85
CA GLY A 220 17.42 -7.80 4.07
C GLY A 220 18.50 -6.87 4.58
N GLU A 221 19.62 -6.77 3.88
CA GLU A 221 20.69 -5.86 4.27
C GLU A 221 20.31 -4.41 3.94
N ASP A 222 20.44 -3.51 4.95
CA ASP A 222 20.27 -2.07 4.78
C ASP A 222 21.62 -1.39 4.94
N GLN A 223 22.04 -0.63 3.95
CA GLN A 223 23.35 0.03 3.94
C GLN A 223 23.26 1.49 3.54
N GLY A 224 22.47 2.26 4.26
CA GLY A 224 22.48 3.71 4.03
C GLY A 224 21.13 4.41 4.02
N SER A 225 20.05 3.75 4.40
CA SER A 225 18.76 4.40 4.60
C SER A 225 18.88 5.58 5.57
N TYR A 226 18.13 6.63 5.28
CA TYR A 226 17.92 7.76 6.19
C TYR A 226 17.00 7.36 7.34
N TYR A 227 15.97 6.61 7.05
CA TYR A 227 15.01 6.09 8.02
C TYR A 227 15.53 4.80 8.64
N THR A 228 15.03 4.51 9.84
CA THR A 228 15.33 3.26 10.57
C THR A 228 14.25 2.21 10.31
N VAL A 229 14.54 0.95 10.60
CA VAL A 229 13.53 -0.13 10.58
C VAL A 229 12.29 0.23 11.41
N LYS A 230 12.46 0.94 12.54
CA LYS A 230 11.35 1.41 13.37
C LYS A 230 10.47 2.41 12.63
N ASN A 231 11.08 3.37 11.91
CA ASN A 231 10.32 4.34 11.13
C ASN A 231 9.55 3.68 9.99
N ALA A 232 10.16 2.74 9.29
CA ALA A 232 9.50 1.97 8.23
C ALA A 232 8.28 1.19 8.76
N ILE A 233 8.43 0.49 9.88
CA ILE A 233 7.33 -0.23 10.56
C ILE A 233 6.21 0.74 10.95
N GLU A 234 6.56 1.87 11.60
CA GLU A 234 5.58 2.87 12.03
C GLU A 234 4.74 3.40 10.86
N GLN A 235 5.37 3.71 9.73
CA GLN A 235 4.65 4.20 8.57
C GLN A 235 3.79 3.11 7.91
N ALA A 236 4.28 1.88 7.83
CA ALA A 236 3.48 0.76 7.34
C ALA A 236 2.23 0.51 8.21
N GLN A 237 2.37 0.60 9.54
CA GLN A 237 1.25 0.48 10.47
C GLN A 237 0.27 1.66 10.36
N LYS A 238 0.75 2.91 10.19
CA LYS A 238 -0.08 4.10 9.96
C LYS A 238 -0.80 4.05 8.62
N ALA A 239 -0.19 3.42 7.62
CA ALA A 239 -0.81 3.18 6.32
C ALA A 239 -1.72 1.95 6.31
N ASP A 240 -1.88 1.24 7.42
CA ASP A 240 -2.66 -0.02 7.53
C ASP A 240 -2.21 -1.08 6.51
N THR A 241 -0.89 -1.22 6.36
CA THR A 241 -0.25 -2.04 5.34
C THR A 241 0.46 -3.25 5.96
N ILE A 242 0.21 -4.43 5.41
CA ILE A 242 0.90 -5.66 5.79
C ILE A 242 2.18 -5.77 4.96
N VAL A 243 3.31 -6.02 5.62
CA VAL A 243 4.61 -6.24 4.95
C VAL A 243 4.93 -7.73 4.93
N TYR A 244 5.06 -8.29 3.75
CA TYR A 244 5.58 -9.64 3.51
C TYR A 244 6.99 -9.54 2.98
N SER A 245 7.90 -10.33 3.51
CA SER A 245 9.30 -10.32 3.08
C SER A 245 9.70 -11.67 2.50
N PHE A 246 10.27 -11.66 1.31
CA PHE A 246 10.90 -12.81 0.69
C PHE A 246 12.40 -12.67 0.90
N TYR A 247 12.89 -13.43 1.89
CA TYR A 247 14.30 -13.48 2.20
C TYR A 247 15.00 -14.35 1.16
N TYR A 248 15.69 -13.69 0.24
CA TYR A 248 16.33 -14.31 -0.90
C TYR A 248 17.82 -13.91 -0.96
N VAL A 249 18.68 -14.87 -0.69
CA VAL A 249 20.13 -14.66 -0.59
C VAL A 249 20.80 -15.39 -1.74
N ASP A 250 21.70 -14.69 -2.47
CA ASP A 250 22.59 -15.35 -3.41
C ASP A 250 23.78 -16.01 -2.69
N PRO A 251 23.80 -17.35 -2.58
CA PRO A 251 24.91 -18.04 -1.89
C PRO A 251 26.26 -17.84 -2.59
N TYR A 252 26.25 -17.57 -3.91
CA TYR A 252 27.46 -17.38 -4.68
C TYR A 252 28.12 -16.03 -4.35
N PHE A 253 27.30 -14.98 -4.24
CA PHE A 253 27.77 -13.65 -3.85
C PHE A 253 28.46 -13.69 -2.47
N TYR A 254 27.79 -14.26 -1.48
CA TYR A 254 28.32 -14.32 -0.11
C TYR A 254 29.51 -15.24 0.05
N SER A 255 29.60 -16.32 -0.74
CA SER A 255 30.78 -17.19 -0.73
C SER A 255 32.02 -16.53 -1.31
N ARG A 256 31.84 -15.57 -2.25
CA ARG A 256 32.95 -14.89 -2.93
C ARG A 256 33.43 -13.63 -2.23
N TYR A 257 32.52 -12.89 -1.64
CA TYR A 257 32.79 -11.52 -1.13
C TYR A 257 32.66 -11.39 0.39
N GLY A 258 32.13 -12.37 1.10
CA GLY A 258 31.81 -12.17 2.50
C GLY A 258 31.86 -13.38 3.40
N GLY A 259 33.03 -13.74 3.84
CA GLY A 259 33.09 -14.50 5.09
C GLY A 259 32.65 -13.64 6.27
N GLY A 260 31.35 -13.47 6.53
CA GLY A 260 30.89 -12.86 7.79
C GLY A 260 29.76 -11.83 7.75
N PHE A 261 29.25 -11.41 6.58
CA PHE A 261 28.23 -10.37 6.49
C PHE A 261 26.82 -10.86 6.09
N GLY A 262 26.64 -12.12 5.78
CA GLY A 262 25.33 -12.65 5.39
C GLY A 262 24.54 -13.20 6.58
N GLY A 263 23.72 -12.39 7.25
CA GLY A 263 22.86 -12.89 8.32
C GLY A 263 22.17 -11.86 9.21
N GLY A 264 22.48 -10.57 9.03
CA GLY A 264 21.87 -9.50 9.84
C GLY A 264 20.49 -9.07 9.35
N GLY A 265 20.26 -9.07 8.05
CA GLY A 265 19.07 -8.51 7.43
C GLY A 265 17.78 -9.30 7.69
N GLU A 266 17.84 -10.63 7.84
CA GLU A 266 16.66 -11.44 8.14
C GLU A 266 15.95 -11.01 9.43
N GLY A 267 16.70 -10.56 10.44
CA GLY A 267 16.14 -10.09 11.71
C GLY A 267 15.24 -8.88 11.56
N ASP A 268 15.66 -7.91 10.75
CA ASP A 268 14.87 -6.71 10.46
C ASP A 268 13.67 -7.01 9.57
N LEU A 269 13.81 -7.91 8.58
CA LEU A 269 12.68 -8.39 7.78
C LEU A 269 11.63 -9.09 8.65
N ARG A 270 12.05 -9.97 9.58
CA ARG A 270 11.15 -10.63 10.53
C ARG A 270 10.42 -9.62 11.41
N LYS A 271 11.13 -8.58 11.86
CA LYS A 271 10.55 -7.54 12.68
C LYS A 271 9.52 -6.73 11.89
N MET A 272 9.86 -6.23 10.68
CA MET A 272 8.92 -5.48 9.84
C MET A 272 7.67 -6.29 9.53
N SER A 273 7.84 -7.53 9.07
CA SER A 273 6.71 -8.37 8.70
C SER A 273 5.84 -8.70 9.92
N SER A 274 6.43 -9.17 11.03
CA SER A 274 5.65 -9.58 12.21
C SER A 274 4.88 -8.43 12.87
N GLU A 275 5.47 -7.22 12.92
CA GLU A 275 4.84 -6.04 13.52
C GLU A 275 3.66 -5.53 12.68
N THR A 276 3.68 -5.75 11.38
CA THR A 276 2.63 -5.32 10.43
C THR A 276 1.59 -6.39 10.12
N GLY A 277 1.80 -7.63 10.56
CA GLY A 277 0.85 -8.73 10.36
C GLY A 277 1.21 -9.69 9.23
N GLY A 278 2.34 -9.50 8.57
CA GLY A 278 2.90 -10.43 7.60
C GLY A 278 3.95 -11.36 8.22
N HIS A 279 4.72 -12.04 7.39
CA HIS A 279 5.82 -12.90 7.81
C HIS A 279 6.92 -12.97 6.73
N VAL A 280 8.03 -13.61 7.09
CA VAL A 280 9.15 -13.84 6.18
C VAL A 280 9.03 -15.22 5.56
N PHE A 281 9.10 -15.26 4.25
CA PHE A 281 9.32 -16.49 3.48
C PHE A 281 10.80 -16.62 3.14
N THR A 282 11.39 -17.75 3.41
CA THR A 282 12.77 -18.02 3.01
C THR A 282 12.77 -18.70 1.66
N VAL A 283 13.46 -18.08 0.69
CA VAL A 283 13.61 -18.62 -0.68
C VAL A 283 14.92 -19.42 -0.75
N ASP A 284 14.81 -20.67 -1.19
CA ASP A 284 15.94 -21.54 -1.41
C ASP A 284 15.71 -22.50 -2.58
N ARG A 285 16.60 -23.48 -2.79
CA ARG A 285 16.48 -24.45 -3.88
C ARG A 285 15.30 -25.42 -3.75
N LYS A 286 14.77 -25.62 -2.53
CA LYS A 286 13.64 -26.51 -2.24
C LYS A 286 12.33 -25.76 -2.18
N HIS A 287 12.39 -24.50 -1.87
CA HIS A 287 11.28 -23.57 -1.74
C HIS A 287 11.56 -22.38 -2.64
N THR A 288 11.18 -22.50 -3.89
CA THR A 288 11.52 -21.53 -4.94
C THR A 288 10.73 -20.22 -4.80
N LEU A 289 11.18 -19.16 -5.46
CA LEU A 289 10.47 -17.88 -5.47
C LEU A 289 9.04 -18.04 -6.04
N GLN A 290 8.82 -18.93 -7.01
CA GLN A 290 7.49 -19.27 -7.53
C GLN A 290 6.60 -19.93 -6.46
N ASP A 291 7.15 -20.82 -5.65
CA ASP A 291 6.41 -21.48 -4.56
C ASP A 291 5.99 -20.45 -3.52
N VAL A 292 6.91 -19.55 -3.13
CA VAL A 292 6.66 -18.47 -2.17
C VAL A 292 5.58 -17.52 -2.67
N PHE A 293 5.62 -17.10 -3.93
CA PHE A 293 4.57 -16.28 -4.52
C PHE A 293 3.21 -16.97 -4.52
N LYS A 294 3.17 -18.27 -4.77
CA LYS A 294 1.93 -19.07 -4.71
C LYS A 294 1.38 -19.12 -3.28
N GLU A 295 2.24 -19.36 -2.29
CA GLU A 295 1.84 -19.35 -0.89
C GLU A 295 1.30 -17.97 -0.45
N LEU A 296 1.97 -16.88 -0.86
CA LEU A 296 1.47 -15.53 -0.61
C LEU A 296 0.10 -15.30 -1.27
N GLN A 297 -0.08 -15.73 -2.51
CA GLN A 297 -1.37 -15.63 -3.21
C GLN A 297 -2.49 -16.37 -2.47
N GLU A 298 -2.20 -17.57 -1.96
CA GLU A 298 -3.15 -18.34 -1.14
C GLU A 298 -3.47 -17.61 0.17
N GLU A 299 -2.48 -17.02 0.83
CA GLU A 299 -2.70 -16.24 2.05
C GLU A 299 -3.55 -15.01 1.80
N LEU A 300 -3.22 -14.20 0.78
CA LEU A 300 -3.99 -13.00 0.43
C LEU A 300 -5.45 -13.31 0.09
N ARG A 301 -5.77 -14.54 -0.32
CA ARG A 301 -7.15 -15.00 -0.61
C ARG A 301 -7.87 -15.57 0.60
N ASN A 302 -7.16 -15.90 1.68
CA ASN A 302 -7.70 -16.57 2.86
C ASN A 302 -7.52 -15.77 4.14
N GLN A 303 -7.52 -14.45 4.05
CA GLN A 303 -7.48 -13.56 5.19
C GLN A 303 -8.86 -13.42 5.84
N TYR A 304 -8.84 -13.17 7.13
CA TYR A 304 -9.99 -12.75 7.92
C TYR A 304 -9.92 -11.26 8.19
N THR A 305 -11.09 -10.63 8.32
CA THR A 305 -11.22 -9.29 8.87
C THR A 305 -12.04 -9.33 10.14
N LEU A 306 -11.55 -8.68 11.16
CA LEU A 306 -12.21 -8.48 12.42
C LEU A 306 -12.34 -6.98 12.66
N GLY A 307 -13.55 -6.53 13.05
CA GLY A 307 -13.83 -5.13 13.38
C GLY A 307 -14.37 -4.98 14.80
N TYR A 308 -13.87 -3.96 15.52
CA TYR A 308 -14.31 -3.64 16.86
C TYR A 308 -14.24 -2.13 17.12
N THR A 309 -15.04 -1.64 18.06
CA THR A 309 -14.93 -0.28 18.58
C THR A 309 -14.07 -0.30 19.84
N PRO A 310 -12.94 0.41 19.87
CA PRO A 310 -12.06 0.45 21.03
C PRO A 310 -12.77 0.91 22.29
N SER A 311 -12.57 0.21 23.42
CA SER A 311 -13.05 0.67 24.74
C SER A 311 -12.33 1.95 25.21
N ASN A 312 -11.12 2.19 24.70
CA ASN A 312 -10.41 3.44 24.86
C ASN A 312 -10.62 4.32 23.62
N THR A 313 -11.47 5.34 23.74
CA THR A 313 -11.86 6.23 22.64
C THR A 313 -10.92 7.42 22.42
N ALA A 314 -9.82 7.56 23.18
CA ALA A 314 -8.86 8.65 22.99
C ALA A 314 -8.15 8.52 21.64
N ARG A 315 -8.11 9.63 20.87
CA ARG A 315 -7.44 9.73 19.56
C ARG A 315 -6.20 10.63 19.71
N ASP A 316 -5.27 10.16 20.52
CA ASP A 316 -4.08 10.91 20.95
C ASP A 316 -2.81 10.58 20.15
N GLY A 317 -2.93 9.71 19.14
CA GLY A 317 -1.80 9.23 18.35
C GLY A 317 -0.95 8.19 19.05
N SER A 318 -1.35 7.73 20.25
CA SER A 318 -0.62 6.69 20.97
C SER A 318 -0.72 5.33 20.26
N TYR A 319 0.32 4.53 20.42
CA TYR A 319 0.32 3.15 19.93
C TYR A 319 -0.53 2.26 20.84
N ARG A 320 -1.41 1.47 20.24
CA ARG A 320 -2.30 0.52 20.91
C ARG A 320 -1.91 -0.90 20.53
N LYS A 321 -1.55 -1.70 21.51
CA LYS A 321 -1.20 -3.10 21.27
C LYS A 321 -2.45 -3.94 21.02
N ILE A 322 -2.42 -4.75 19.96
CA ILE A 322 -3.47 -5.72 19.64
C ILE A 322 -2.97 -7.14 19.85
N GLU A 323 -3.83 -7.97 20.40
CA GLU A 323 -3.60 -9.41 20.51
C GLU A 323 -4.88 -10.16 20.16
N ILE A 324 -4.82 -10.98 19.11
CA ILE A 324 -5.89 -11.91 18.73
C ILE A 324 -5.45 -13.30 19.16
N LYS A 325 -6.27 -13.97 19.96
CA LYS A 325 -6.05 -15.35 20.39
C LYS A 325 -7.04 -16.27 19.71
N VAL A 326 -6.55 -17.33 19.11
CA VAL A 326 -7.37 -18.44 18.62
C VAL A 326 -7.51 -19.46 19.74
N LYS A 327 -8.75 -19.96 19.95
CA LYS A 327 -9.07 -20.89 21.05
C LYS A 327 -8.58 -22.30 20.80
N GLN A 328 -8.45 -22.69 19.53
CA GLN A 328 -7.97 -24.00 19.15
C GLN A 328 -6.45 -24.12 19.40
N PRO A 329 -5.99 -25.27 19.90
CA PRO A 329 -4.55 -25.54 20.06
C PRO A 329 -3.84 -25.66 18.72
N ASP A 330 -2.54 -25.46 18.72
CA ASP A 330 -1.64 -25.63 17.55
C ASP A 330 -1.90 -24.70 16.37
N MET A 331 -2.64 -23.63 16.59
CA MET A 331 -2.85 -22.56 15.62
C MET A 331 -2.14 -21.28 16.03
N VAL A 332 -1.71 -20.50 15.04
CA VAL A 332 -1.02 -19.23 15.22
C VAL A 332 -1.76 -18.18 14.40
N VAL A 333 -2.10 -17.06 15.04
CA VAL A 333 -2.68 -15.89 14.39
C VAL A 333 -1.56 -14.99 13.91
N GLN A 334 -1.59 -14.63 12.63
CA GLN A 334 -0.72 -13.68 11.99
C GLN A 334 -1.49 -12.39 11.77
N ALA A 335 -1.30 -11.41 12.65
CA ALA A 335 -1.95 -10.11 12.66
C ALA A 335 -0.95 -9.01 13.03
N ARG A 336 -1.25 -7.75 12.67
CA ARG A 336 -0.48 -6.61 13.16
C ARG A 336 -0.46 -6.59 14.69
N LYS A 337 0.68 -6.17 15.26
CA LYS A 337 0.85 -6.14 16.72
C LYS A 337 0.17 -4.95 17.38
N GLY A 338 -0.25 -3.96 16.61
CA GLY A 338 -0.94 -2.78 17.09
C GLY A 338 -1.22 -1.76 15.99
N TYR A 339 -1.70 -0.61 16.40
CA TYR A 339 -1.99 0.53 15.54
C TYR A 339 -1.80 1.85 16.28
N TYR A 340 -1.77 2.95 15.55
CA TYR A 340 -1.71 4.30 16.13
C TYR A 340 -3.11 4.91 16.18
N ALA A 341 -3.58 5.33 17.37
CA ALA A 341 -4.91 5.89 17.60
C ALA A 341 -5.00 7.33 17.10
N THR A 342 -5.06 7.53 15.78
CA THR A 342 -5.17 8.84 15.13
C THR A 342 -6.63 9.18 14.82
N LYS A 343 -6.95 10.47 14.60
CA LYS A 343 -8.28 10.88 14.12
C LYS A 343 -8.50 10.32 12.70
N ALA A 344 -9.72 9.85 12.42
CA ALA A 344 -10.12 9.49 11.06
C ALA A 344 -9.86 10.69 10.12
N GLY A 345 -9.13 10.47 9.02
CA GLY A 345 -8.75 11.53 8.08
C GLY A 345 -7.41 12.23 8.38
N ALA A 346 -6.70 11.89 9.46
CA ALA A 346 -5.32 12.29 9.73
C ALA A 346 -4.30 11.19 9.35
N GLN A 347 -4.77 10.18 8.62
CA GLN A 347 -3.96 9.08 8.09
C GLN A 347 -3.46 9.40 6.70
#